data_fd90d23bb28ae6a7b58d631a79367777
#
_entry.id   fd90d23bb28ae6a7b58d631a79367777
#
_cell.length_a   1.000
_cell.length_b   1.000
_cell.length_c   1.000
_cell.angle_alpha   90.00
_cell.angle_beta   90.00
_cell.angle_gamma   90.00
#
_symmetry.space_group_name_H-M   'P 1'
#
loop_
_entity.id
_entity.type
_entity.pdbx_description
1 polymer ?
#
loop_
_entity_poly.entity_id
_entity_poly.type
_entity_poly.pdbx_seq_one_letter_code
_entity_poly.pdbx_strand_id
1 'polypeptide(L)'
;MNDALRSLLANPRIWRGQVQAQDERWQGLASGYPKLDQQLPGGGWPQHALTEILLEHYGTGELQLLMPALAQLSQPQDEVAEAGWITWVAPPFEPYPPALQQWGVNLSRVLIVRPKQSTEALWAAEQALSSGNCAAVLLWSDVLDDAASRRLQLAAEKGQSWAIAFRSLKALAQPSAAALRIRLSAGDKGTDLGILKSRGGRPAVIHDYAGCRNDRGSGCRSGGGSGFSRDSSTGIKSCP
;
A
#
# COMPACT_ATOMS: atom_id res chain seq x y z
N MET A 1 -26.99 7.41 34.14
CA MET A 1 -25.66 7.50 33.53
C MET A 1 -24.95 8.69 34.16
N ASN A 2 -23.80 8.49 34.78
CA ASN A 2 -23.16 9.44 35.70
C ASN A 2 -22.67 10.69 34.93
N ASP A 3 -22.97 11.92 35.42
CA ASP A 3 -22.63 13.18 34.75
C ASP A 3 -21.11 13.37 34.57
N ALA A 4 -20.29 12.81 35.49
CA ALA A 4 -18.85 12.77 35.36
C ALA A 4 -18.40 11.95 34.12
N LEU A 5 -19.09 10.85 33.80
CA LEU A 5 -18.83 10.04 32.62
C LEU A 5 -19.17 10.80 31.31
N ARG A 6 -20.25 11.58 31.32
CA ARG A 6 -20.64 12.43 30.17
C ARG A 6 -19.59 13.53 29.93
N SER A 7 -19.12 14.18 30.99
CA SER A 7 -18.06 15.19 30.90
C SER A 7 -16.74 14.63 30.38
N LEU A 8 -16.35 13.45 30.86
CA LEU A 8 -15.17 12.74 30.34
C LEU A 8 -15.34 12.35 28.86
N LEU A 9 -16.52 11.85 28.48
CA LEU A 9 -16.81 11.46 27.13
C LEU A 9 -16.94 12.62 26.13
N ALA A 10 -17.14 13.85 26.61
CA ALA A 10 -17.13 15.06 25.81
C ALA A 10 -15.71 15.62 25.56
N ASN A 11 -14.68 15.09 26.23
CA ASN A 11 -13.31 15.55 26.08
C ASN A 11 -12.72 14.98 24.76
N PRO A 12 -12.31 15.83 23.79
CA PRO A 12 -11.77 15.39 22.51
C PRO A 12 -10.43 14.64 22.61
N ARG A 13 -9.77 14.67 23.80
CA ARG A 13 -8.53 13.93 24.05
C ARG A 13 -8.76 12.51 24.57
N ILE A 14 -10.01 12.14 24.89
CA ILE A 14 -10.36 10.80 25.35
C ILE A 14 -10.86 9.98 24.18
N TRP A 15 -10.05 9.02 23.76
CA TRP A 15 -10.42 8.07 22.73
C TRP A 15 -11.45 7.07 23.29
N ARG A 16 -12.58 6.92 22.61
CA ARG A 16 -13.55 5.88 22.87
C ARG A 16 -13.22 4.69 21.97
N GLY A 17 -12.99 3.51 22.51
CA GLY A 17 -12.73 2.30 21.75
C GLY A 17 -13.87 1.81 20.84
N GLN A 18 -14.92 2.61 20.65
CA GLN A 18 -15.93 2.37 19.63
C GLN A 18 -15.46 2.99 18.33
N VAL A 19 -15.52 2.21 17.25
CA VAL A 19 -15.37 2.69 15.89
C VAL A 19 -16.43 3.77 15.67
N GLN A 20 -16.09 5.04 15.91
CA GLN A 20 -16.89 6.12 15.36
C GLN A 20 -16.68 6.06 13.86
N ALA A 21 -17.75 5.71 13.16
CA ALA A 21 -17.86 5.96 11.75
C ALA A 21 -17.46 7.43 11.53
N GLN A 22 -16.45 7.63 10.69
CA GLN A 22 -16.07 8.93 10.14
C GLN A 22 -15.65 9.99 11.18
N ASP A 23 -14.49 9.80 11.79
CA ASP A 23 -13.69 10.94 12.19
C ASP A 23 -13.21 11.61 10.89
N GLU A 24 -13.75 12.76 10.54
CA GLU A 24 -13.44 13.56 9.33
C GLU A 24 -11.94 13.92 9.20
N ARG A 25 -11.13 13.56 10.21
CA ARG A 25 -9.69 13.77 10.28
C ARG A 25 -8.84 12.72 9.58
N TRP A 26 -9.42 11.64 9.07
CA TRP A 26 -8.68 10.54 8.45
C TRP A 26 -9.28 10.19 7.09
N GLN A 27 -9.13 11.08 6.12
CA GLN A 27 -9.31 10.67 4.72
C GLN A 27 -8.12 9.81 4.31
N GLY A 28 -8.37 8.53 4.09
CA GLY A 28 -7.38 7.61 3.53
C GLY A 28 -7.15 7.91 2.05
N LEU A 29 -5.94 7.65 1.58
CA LEU A 29 -5.63 7.63 0.16
C LEU A 29 -6.23 6.36 -0.45
N ALA A 30 -7.09 6.48 -1.45
CA ALA A 30 -7.71 5.34 -2.11
C ALA A 30 -6.66 4.33 -2.58
N SER A 31 -6.82 3.07 -2.22
CA SER A 31 -5.87 2.02 -2.61
C SER A 31 -6.02 1.58 -4.06
N GLY A 32 -7.17 1.85 -4.68
CA GLY A 32 -7.57 1.30 -5.97
C GLY A 32 -8.17 -0.10 -5.88
N TYR A 33 -8.32 -0.64 -4.66
CA TYR A 33 -8.92 -1.95 -4.37
C TYR A 33 -10.08 -1.78 -3.39
N PRO A 34 -11.33 -1.79 -3.85
CA PRO A 34 -12.50 -1.50 -3.00
C PRO A 34 -12.65 -2.40 -1.78
N LYS A 35 -12.24 -3.67 -1.89
CA LYS A 35 -12.25 -4.60 -0.74
C LYS A 35 -11.27 -4.18 0.34
N LEU A 36 -10.12 -3.62 -0.03
CA LEU A 36 -9.14 -3.12 0.92
C LEU A 36 -9.61 -1.81 1.54
N ASP A 37 -10.11 -0.88 0.73
CA ASP A 37 -10.61 0.41 1.19
C ASP A 37 -11.73 0.26 2.22
N GLN A 38 -12.62 -0.73 2.08
CA GLN A 38 -13.67 -1.05 3.05
C GLN A 38 -13.14 -1.55 4.40
N GLN A 39 -11.94 -2.11 4.45
CA GLN A 39 -11.33 -2.63 5.68
C GLN A 39 -10.40 -1.62 6.37
N LEU A 40 -9.99 -0.58 5.64
CA LEU A 40 -9.09 0.44 6.16
C LEU A 40 -9.88 1.63 6.75
N PRO A 41 -9.49 2.12 7.93
CA PRO A 41 -10.02 3.37 8.47
C PRO A 41 -9.82 4.53 7.48
N GLY A 42 -10.83 5.37 7.31
CA GLY A 42 -10.78 6.47 6.36
C GLY A 42 -10.91 6.07 4.89
N GLY A 43 -11.18 4.78 4.59
CA GLY A 43 -11.45 4.30 3.24
C GLY A 43 -10.21 4.20 2.35
N GLY A 44 -9.02 4.02 2.92
CA GLY A 44 -7.78 3.91 2.14
C GLY A 44 -6.50 3.89 2.99
N TRP A 45 -5.35 4.06 2.32
CA TRP A 45 -4.05 4.10 2.97
C TRP A 45 -3.89 5.28 3.93
N PRO A 46 -3.19 5.11 5.07
CA PRO A 46 -2.88 6.22 5.97
C PRO A 46 -1.80 7.13 5.34
N GLN A 47 -2.21 8.30 4.87
CA GLN A 47 -1.34 9.19 4.07
C GLN A 47 -0.11 9.73 4.82
N HIS A 48 -0.22 10.03 6.10
CA HIS A 48 0.83 10.69 6.88
C HIS A 48 1.32 9.79 8.01
N ALA A 49 1.57 8.52 7.66
CA ALA A 49 1.96 7.52 8.64
C ALA A 49 2.79 6.41 8.01
N LEU A 50 3.37 5.58 8.88
CA LEU A 50 4.12 4.40 8.47
C LEU A 50 3.16 3.22 8.21
N THR A 51 3.27 2.65 7.02
CA THR A 51 2.70 1.36 6.63
C THR A 51 3.82 0.34 6.50
N GLU A 52 3.75 -0.77 7.21
CA GLU A 52 4.66 -1.92 7.02
C GLU A 52 3.99 -3.00 6.18
N ILE A 53 4.68 -3.46 5.16
CA ILE A 53 4.30 -4.57 4.29
C ILE A 53 5.27 -5.73 4.53
N LEU A 54 4.73 -6.83 5.08
CA LEU A 54 5.49 -8.01 5.41
C LEU A 54 5.28 -9.07 4.33
N LEU A 55 6.38 -9.58 3.78
CA LEU A 55 6.38 -10.57 2.69
C LEU A 55 7.43 -11.65 2.94
N GLU A 56 7.22 -12.79 2.32
CA GLU A 56 8.18 -13.88 2.34
C GLU A 56 9.33 -13.59 1.37
N HIS A 57 9.00 -13.12 0.18
CA HIS A 57 9.94 -12.79 -0.88
C HIS A 57 9.51 -11.50 -1.59
N TYR A 58 10.49 -10.68 -2.02
CA TYR A 58 10.23 -9.52 -2.85
C TYR A 58 9.81 -9.95 -4.27
N GLY A 59 8.98 -9.14 -4.93
CA GLY A 59 8.48 -9.42 -6.27
C GLY A 59 7.19 -10.26 -6.29
N THR A 60 6.49 -10.37 -5.16
CA THR A 60 5.23 -11.13 -5.03
C THR A 60 3.97 -10.29 -5.27
N GLY A 61 4.11 -9.11 -5.88
CA GLY A 61 2.99 -8.20 -6.16
C GLY A 61 2.84 -7.05 -5.17
N GLU A 62 3.81 -6.87 -4.26
CA GLU A 62 3.81 -5.78 -3.27
C GLU A 62 3.74 -4.40 -3.91
N LEU A 63 4.45 -4.20 -5.02
CA LEU A 63 4.39 -2.94 -5.77
C LEU A 63 3.04 -2.76 -6.45
N GLN A 64 2.47 -3.84 -7.04
CA GLN A 64 1.17 -3.79 -7.68
C GLN A 64 0.09 -3.26 -6.73
N LEU A 65 0.15 -3.65 -5.45
CA LEU A 65 -0.76 -3.19 -4.41
C LEU A 65 -0.72 -1.68 -4.21
N LEU A 66 0.45 -1.06 -4.40
CA LEU A 66 0.67 0.36 -4.14
C LEU A 66 0.53 1.25 -5.39
N MET A 67 0.67 0.67 -6.59
CA MET A 67 0.73 1.44 -7.83
C MET A 67 -0.42 2.42 -8.03
N PRO A 68 -1.71 2.08 -7.78
CA PRO A 68 -2.79 3.05 -7.98
C PRO A 68 -2.64 4.30 -7.11
N ALA A 69 -2.24 4.11 -5.84
CA ALA A 69 -2.03 5.19 -4.90
C ALA A 69 -0.78 6.03 -5.25
N LEU A 70 0.33 5.36 -5.64
CA LEU A 70 1.56 6.05 -6.07
C LEU A 70 1.35 6.83 -7.36
N ALA A 71 0.57 6.31 -8.30
CA ALA A 71 0.19 7.02 -9.51
C ALA A 71 -0.56 8.32 -9.16
N GLN A 72 -1.55 8.25 -8.26
CA GLN A 72 -2.28 9.43 -7.81
C GLN A 72 -1.35 10.46 -7.13
N LEU A 73 -0.47 10.02 -6.21
CA LEU A 73 0.44 10.89 -5.47
C LEU A 73 1.52 11.55 -6.35
N SER A 74 1.88 10.91 -7.47
CA SER A 74 2.88 11.42 -8.40
C SER A 74 2.35 12.48 -9.38
N GLN A 75 1.02 12.73 -9.37
CA GLN A 75 0.40 13.78 -10.19
C GLN A 75 0.20 15.06 -9.38
N PRO A 76 0.18 16.24 -10.04
CA PRO A 76 -0.23 17.46 -9.37
C PRO A 76 -1.65 17.31 -8.81
N GLN A 77 -1.86 17.75 -7.58
CA GLN A 77 -3.19 17.70 -6.96
C GLN A 77 -4.09 18.84 -7.46
N ASP A 78 -3.48 19.98 -7.81
CA ASP A 78 -4.13 21.19 -8.32
C ASP A 78 -3.26 21.79 -9.42
N GLU A 79 -3.80 22.77 -10.18
CA GLU A 79 -3.08 23.50 -11.25
C GLU A 79 -1.84 24.26 -10.75
N VAL A 80 -1.79 24.59 -9.45
CA VAL A 80 -0.74 25.39 -8.81
C VAL A 80 0.19 24.53 -7.93
N ALA A 81 -0.30 23.40 -7.44
CA ALA A 81 0.48 22.53 -6.54
C ALA A 81 1.44 21.63 -7.36
N GLU A 82 2.72 21.69 -7.00
CA GLU A 82 3.67 20.71 -7.53
C GLU A 82 3.38 19.30 -7.01
N ALA A 83 3.50 18.29 -7.89
CA ALA A 83 3.42 16.90 -7.49
C ALA A 83 4.56 16.56 -6.51
N GLY A 84 4.24 15.83 -5.46
CA GLY A 84 5.23 15.37 -4.51
C GLY A 84 6.16 14.29 -5.07
N TRP A 85 7.36 14.18 -4.54
CA TRP A 85 8.31 13.13 -4.94
C TRP A 85 7.90 11.77 -4.39
N ILE A 86 8.08 10.73 -5.21
CA ILE A 86 7.99 9.33 -4.80
C ILE A 86 9.43 8.81 -4.66
N THR A 87 9.89 8.68 -3.44
CA THR A 87 11.28 8.30 -3.16
C THR A 87 11.37 6.80 -2.84
N TRP A 88 12.25 6.10 -3.54
CA TRP A 88 12.54 4.68 -3.35
C TRP A 88 13.90 4.53 -2.73
N VAL A 89 13.97 3.96 -1.53
CA VAL A 89 15.21 3.81 -0.76
C VAL A 89 15.59 2.34 -0.67
N ALA A 90 16.78 2.00 -1.16
CA ALA A 90 17.34 0.66 -1.21
C ALA A 90 16.42 -0.38 -1.91
N PRO A 91 15.83 -0.10 -3.08
CA PRO A 91 15.02 -1.11 -3.77
C PRO A 91 15.88 -2.33 -4.11
N PRO A 92 15.36 -3.57 -3.90
CA PRO A 92 16.12 -4.81 -4.12
C PRO A 92 16.38 -5.08 -5.61
N PHE A 93 15.56 -4.49 -6.48
CA PHE A 93 15.67 -4.62 -7.93
C PHE A 93 15.59 -3.25 -8.59
N GLU A 94 16.08 -3.16 -9.85
CA GLU A 94 15.90 -1.97 -10.67
C GLU A 94 14.42 -1.83 -11.05
N PRO A 95 13.77 -0.72 -10.69
CA PRO A 95 12.43 -0.46 -11.16
C PRO A 95 12.38 -0.35 -12.68
N TYR A 96 11.42 -1.01 -13.33
CA TYR A 96 11.25 -0.95 -14.78
C TYR A 96 10.37 0.23 -15.18
N PRO A 97 10.94 1.33 -15.76
CA PRO A 97 10.23 2.56 -16.01
C PRO A 97 8.97 2.42 -16.87
N PRO A 98 8.96 1.61 -17.96
CA PRO A 98 7.73 1.44 -18.75
C PRO A 98 6.57 0.85 -17.97
N ALA A 99 6.84 -0.06 -17.01
CA ALA A 99 5.79 -0.61 -16.16
C ALA A 99 5.21 0.46 -15.22
N LEU A 100 6.06 1.32 -14.65
CA LEU A 100 5.61 2.43 -13.80
C LEU A 100 4.72 3.41 -14.60
N GLN A 101 5.11 3.73 -15.84
CA GLN A 101 4.31 4.58 -16.74
C GLN A 101 2.95 3.95 -17.08
N GLN A 102 2.90 2.63 -17.35
CA GLN A 102 1.64 1.93 -17.59
C GLN A 102 0.68 2.01 -16.42
N TRP A 103 1.21 2.12 -15.19
CA TRP A 103 0.42 2.35 -13.99
C TRP A 103 0.02 3.82 -13.78
N GLY A 104 0.51 4.73 -14.61
CA GLY A 104 0.24 6.17 -14.50
C GLY A 104 1.16 6.91 -13.54
N VAL A 105 2.26 6.30 -13.09
CA VAL A 105 3.26 6.98 -12.24
C VAL A 105 4.04 7.99 -13.07
N ASN A 106 4.13 9.21 -12.59
CA ASN A 106 4.93 10.26 -13.22
C ASN A 106 6.42 10.05 -12.92
N LEU A 107 7.17 9.54 -13.91
CA LEU A 107 8.60 9.22 -13.75
C LEU A 107 9.47 10.44 -13.42
N SER A 108 9.07 11.64 -13.79
CA SER A 108 9.81 12.87 -13.46
C SER A 108 9.76 13.19 -11.95
N ARG A 109 8.90 12.52 -11.20
CA ARG A 109 8.72 12.65 -9.76
C ARG A 109 9.18 11.40 -8.99
N VAL A 110 9.92 10.50 -9.62
CA VAL A 110 10.50 9.32 -8.97
C VAL A 110 11.97 9.56 -8.68
N LEU A 111 12.36 9.37 -7.41
CA LEU A 111 13.74 9.45 -6.94
C LEU A 111 14.16 8.08 -6.40
N ILE A 112 15.31 7.56 -6.86
CA ILE A 112 15.87 6.28 -6.38
C ILE A 112 17.14 6.56 -5.61
N VAL A 113 17.17 6.16 -4.34
CA VAL A 113 18.32 6.31 -3.43
C VAL A 113 18.90 4.92 -3.16
N ARG A 114 20.19 4.74 -3.43
CA ARG A 114 20.92 3.48 -3.24
C ARG A 114 22.05 3.65 -2.23
N PRO A 115 21.73 3.55 -0.95
CA PRO A 115 22.72 3.63 0.11
C PRO A 115 23.59 2.37 0.09
N LYS A 116 24.83 2.51 0.57
CA LYS A 116 25.76 1.38 0.68
C LYS A 116 25.50 0.54 1.93
N GLN A 117 24.92 1.13 2.96
CA GLN A 117 24.66 0.50 4.25
C GLN A 117 23.21 0.67 4.67
N SER A 118 22.68 -0.31 5.44
CA SER A 118 21.29 -0.27 5.93
C SER A 118 21.00 0.91 6.86
N THR A 119 22.00 1.37 7.62
CA THR A 119 21.90 2.56 8.47
C THR A 119 21.74 3.84 7.65
N GLU A 120 22.44 3.94 6.52
CA GLU A 120 22.28 5.05 5.57
C GLU A 120 20.91 5.02 4.91
N ALA A 121 20.35 3.82 4.65
CA ALA A 121 19.01 3.67 4.11
C ALA A 121 17.95 4.22 5.07
N LEU A 122 18.02 3.87 6.35
CA LEU A 122 17.11 4.39 7.37
C LEU A 122 17.22 5.91 7.51
N TRP A 123 18.46 6.43 7.54
CA TRP A 123 18.70 7.88 7.60
C TRP A 123 18.14 8.60 6.37
N ALA A 124 18.39 8.08 5.16
CA ALA A 124 17.89 8.68 3.92
C ALA A 124 16.35 8.69 3.87
N ALA A 125 15.71 7.61 4.32
CA ALA A 125 14.25 7.54 4.40
C ALA A 125 13.70 8.55 5.41
N GLU A 126 14.32 8.68 6.59
CA GLU A 126 13.92 9.65 7.62
C GLU A 126 14.05 11.10 7.11
N GLN A 127 15.16 11.43 6.41
CA GLN A 127 15.37 12.76 5.82
C GLN A 127 14.36 13.04 4.71
N ALA A 128 14.12 12.09 3.81
CA ALA A 128 13.14 12.23 2.74
C ALA A 128 11.73 12.47 3.30
N LEU A 129 11.31 11.68 4.30
CA LEU A 129 10.02 11.83 4.97
C LEU A 129 9.88 13.20 5.63
N SER A 130 10.87 13.62 6.43
CA SER A 130 10.80 14.86 7.19
C SER A 130 10.95 16.12 6.36
N SER A 131 11.39 16.02 5.11
CA SER A 131 11.59 17.18 4.21
C SER A 131 10.31 17.90 3.82
N GLY A 132 9.16 17.20 3.84
CA GLY A 132 7.88 17.72 3.37
C GLY A 132 7.73 17.78 1.84
N ASN A 133 8.76 17.36 1.08
CA ASN A 133 8.75 17.38 -0.39
C ASN A 133 8.34 16.04 -1.00
N CYS A 134 8.31 14.97 -0.21
CA CYS A 134 7.95 13.64 -0.66
C CYS A 134 6.49 13.33 -0.35
N ALA A 135 5.71 12.96 -1.35
CA ALA A 135 4.36 12.45 -1.16
C ALA A 135 4.39 11.02 -0.59
N ALA A 136 5.36 10.21 -1.03
CA ALA A 136 5.59 8.88 -0.49
C ALA A 136 7.09 8.51 -0.47
N VAL A 137 7.48 7.71 0.53
CA VAL A 137 8.82 7.13 0.65
C VAL A 137 8.70 5.63 0.85
N LEU A 138 9.23 4.85 -0.09
CA LEU A 138 9.29 3.41 -0.06
C LEU A 138 10.67 2.98 0.43
N LEU A 139 10.74 2.18 1.48
CA LEU A 139 11.98 1.70 2.09
C LEU A 139 11.99 0.16 2.10
N TRP A 140 13.03 -0.44 1.56
CA TRP A 140 13.31 -1.87 1.72
C TRP A 140 14.37 -2.05 2.80
N SER A 141 14.00 -2.62 3.95
CA SER A 141 14.91 -2.81 5.07
C SER A 141 14.44 -3.90 6.02
N ASP A 142 15.30 -4.87 6.26
CA ASP A 142 15.09 -5.91 7.28
C ASP A 142 15.58 -5.49 8.69
N VAL A 143 16.30 -4.37 8.78
CA VAL A 143 16.97 -3.88 10.02
C VAL A 143 16.14 -2.78 10.72
N LEU A 144 14.83 -2.79 10.56
CA LEU A 144 13.93 -1.81 11.17
C LEU A 144 13.50 -2.30 12.57
N ASP A 145 14.12 -1.77 13.62
CA ASP A 145 13.72 -2.01 15.01
C ASP A 145 12.56 -1.09 15.46
N ASP A 146 12.08 -1.24 16.70
CA ASP A 146 10.99 -0.41 17.24
C ASP A 146 11.37 1.06 17.29
N ALA A 147 12.61 1.40 17.65
CA ALA A 147 13.07 2.78 17.73
C ALA A 147 13.11 3.43 16.34
N ALA A 148 13.63 2.72 15.33
CA ALA A 148 13.66 3.20 13.95
C ALA A 148 12.24 3.31 13.37
N SER A 149 11.33 2.35 13.68
CA SER A 149 9.94 2.44 13.24
C SER A 149 9.22 3.67 13.82
N ARG A 150 9.51 4.02 15.08
CA ARG A 150 8.99 5.26 15.72
C ARG A 150 9.51 6.52 15.04
N ARG A 151 10.82 6.57 14.72
CA ARG A 151 11.40 7.72 14.00
C ARG A 151 10.78 7.91 12.62
N LEU A 152 10.61 6.82 11.85
CA LEU A 152 9.96 6.90 10.55
C LEU A 152 8.49 7.32 10.66
N GLN A 153 7.75 6.82 11.67
CA GLN A 153 6.37 7.24 11.91
C GLN A 153 6.29 8.75 12.20
N LEU A 154 7.16 9.27 13.09
CA LEU A 154 7.21 10.70 13.43
C LEU A 154 7.67 11.56 12.25
N ALA A 155 8.63 11.07 11.45
CA ALA A 155 9.09 11.75 10.24
C ALA A 155 7.96 11.85 9.19
N ALA A 156 7.19 10.78 9.01
CA ALA A 156 6.03 10.74 8.12
C ALA A 156 4.95 11.75 8.57
N GLU A 157 4.64 11.78 9.87
CA GLU A 157 3.68 12.74 10.44
C GLU A 157 4.17 14.19 10.27
N LYS A 158 5.46 14.46 10.56
CA LYS A 158 6.06 15.79 10.46
C LYS A 158 6.08 16.32 9.02
N GLY A 159 6.50 15.48 8.07
CA GLY A 159 6.63 15.88 6.66
C GLY A 159 5.38 15.65 5.84
N GLN A 160 4.27 15.21 6.47
CA GLN A 160 3.01 14.91 5.80
C GLN A 160 3.21 13.97 4.60
N SER A 161 4.05 12.94 4.79
CA SER A 161 4.45 11.98 3.77
C SER A 161 3.96 10.57 4.11
N TRP A 162 3.63 9.77 3.12
CA TRP A 162 3.33 8.37 3.35
C TRP A 162 4.61 7.54 3.38
N ALA A 163 4.91 6.92 4.53
CA ALA A 163 6.02 6.01 4.69
C ALA A 163 5.58 4.57 4.43
N ILE A 164 6.29 3.84 3.56
CA ILE A 164 6.04 2.43 3.27
C ILE A 164 7.33 1.66 3.52
N ALA A 165 7.32 0.69 4.46
CA ALA A 165 8.45 -0.17 4.74
C ALA A 165 8.15 -1.62 4.34
N PHE A 166 8.94 -2.16 3.42
CA PHE A 166 8.90 -3.56 3.05
C PHE A 166 9.86 -4.35 3.94
N ARG A 167 9.35 -5.42 4.55
CA ARG A 167 10.09 -6.22 5.53
C ARG A 167 9.83 -7.69 5.32
N SER A 168 10.78 -8.53 5.73
CA SER A 168 10.58 -9.98 5.74
C SER A 168 9.56 -10.39 6.81
N LEU A 169 8.96 -11.58 6.66
CA LEU A 169 8.04 -12.14 7.66
C LEU A 169 8.67 -12.33 9.05
N LYS A 170 10.00 -12.33 9.18
CA LYS A 170 10.69 -12.37 10.47
C LYS A 170 10.30 -11.20 11.38
N ALA A 171 9.86 -10.09 10.79
CA ALA A 171 9.39 -8.91 11.51
C ALA A 171 8.00 -9.09 12.17
N LEU A 172 7.27 -10.18 11.90
CA LEU A 172 5.96 -10.45 12.50
C LEU A 172 5.98 -10.40 14.02
N ALA A 173 7.00 -10.98 14.64
CA ALA A 173 7.16 -11.04 16.10
C ALA A 173 7.72 -9.74 16.71
N GLN A 174 8.15 -8.79 15.90
CA GLN A 174 8.75 -7.55 16.38
C GLN A 174 7.68 -6.48 16.63
N PRO A 175 7.79 -5.70 17.72
CA PRO A 175 6.95 -4.52 17.92
C PRO A 175 7.20 -3.50 16.83
N SER A 176 6.18 -2.70 16.52
CA SER A 176 6.28 -1.65 15.52
C SER A 176 5.35 -0.48 15.84
N ALA A 177 5.83 0.74 15.62
CA ALA A 177 5.07 1.96 15.73
C ALA A 177 4.15 2.23 14.52
N ALA A 178 4.25 1.43 13.44
CA ALA A 178 3.47 1.61 12.23
C ALA A 178 1.96 1.73 12.51
N ALA A 179 1.32 2.64 11.81
CA ALA A 179 -0.13 2.83 11.87
C ALA A 179 -0.87 1.66 11.20
N LEU A 180 -0.28 1.08 10.16
CA LEU A 180 -0.81 -0.05 9.42
C LEU A 180 0.29 -1.11 9.23
N ARG A 181 -0.03 -2.37 9.51
CA ARG A 181 0.82 -3.53 9.19
C ARG A 181 0.01 -4.52 8.40
N ILE A 182 0.48 -4.89 7.25
CA ILE A 182 -0.13 -5.89 6.39
C ILE A 182 0.86 -7.00 6.06
N ARG A 183 0.33 -8.19 5.83
CA ARG A 183 1.07 -9.34 5.31
C ARG A 183 0.55 -9.66 3.93
N LEU A 184 1.45 -9.85 2.98
CA LEU A 184 1.15 -10.47 1.69
C LEU A 184 1.57 -11.92 1.71
N SER A 185 0.73 -12.80 1.20
CA SER A 185 1.01 -14.24 1.06
C SER A 185 0.38 -14.78 -0.21
N ALA A 186 0.97 -15.82 -0.77
CA ALA A 186 0.33 -16.54 -1.86
C ALA A 186 -0.96 -17.20 -1.35
N GLY A 187 -2.03 -17.06 -2.10
CA GLY A 187 -3.32 -17.72 -1.89
C GLY A 187 -3.67 -18.62 -3.06
N ASP A 188 -4.75 -19.41 -2.94
CA ASP A 188 -5.17 -20.39 -3.95
C ASP A 188 -5.53 -19.75 -5.30
N LYS A 189 -6.03 -18.53 -5.31
CA LYS A 189 -6.52 -17.81 -6.51
C LYS A 189 -5.69 -16.60 -6.90
N GLY A 190 -4.70 -16.25 -6.08
CA GLY A 190 -3.90 -15.04 -6.28
C GLY A 190 -3.14 -14.66 -5.02
N THR A 191 -3.02 -13.38 -4.72
CA THR A 191 -2.33 -12.90 -3.53
C THR A 191 -3.34 -12.54 -2.44
N ASP A 192 -3.17 -13.12 -1.26
CA ASP A 192 -3.94 -12.81 -0.07
C ASP A 192 -3.28 -11.68 0.72
N LEU A 193 -4.10 -10.80 1.28
CA LEU A 193 -3.68 -9.68 2.10
C LEU A 193 -4.27 -9.82 3.50
N GLY A 194 -3.40 -9.95 4.51
CA GLY A 194 -3.78 -9.96 5.92
C GLY A 194 -3.48 -8.62 6.58
N ILE A 195 -4.49 -7.93 7.10
CA ILE A 195 -4.32 -6.75 7.95
C ILE A 195 -4.02 -7.22 9.36
N LEU A 196 -2.77 -7.05 9.81
CA LEU A 196 -2.30 -7.51 11.12
C LEU A 196 -2.54 -6.46 12.21
N LYS A 197 -2.37 -5.19 11.85
CA LYS A 197 -2.56 -4.02 12.71
C LYS A 197 -3.09 -2.87 11.86
N SER A 198 -4.09 -2.17 12.38
CA SER A 198 -4.59 -0.93 11.78
C SER A 198 -4.98 0.02 12.91
N ARG A 199 -4.43 1.23 12.93
CA ARG A 199 -4.79 2.26 13.92
C ARG A 199 -6.24 2.68 13.66
N GLY A 200 -7.13 2.40 14.62
CA GLY A 200 -8.57 2.66 14.48
C GLY A 200 -9.36 1.61 13.70
N GLY A 201 -8.70 0.56 13.17
CA GLY A 201 -9.32 -0.55 12.46
C GLY A 201 -9.23 -1.88 13.20
N ARG A 202 -9.60 -2.96 12.52
CA ARG A 202 -9.54 -4.33 13.03
C ARG A 202 -8.66 -5.20 12.14
N PRO A 203 -8.04 -6.25 12.67
CA PRO A 203 -7.40 -7.28 11.85
C PRO A 203 -8.43 -7.90 10.89
N ALA A 204 -8.02 -8.14 9.64
CA ALA A 204 -8.86 -8.73 8.60
C ALA A 204 -8.00 -9.49 7.59
N VAL A 205 -8.61 -10.41 6.85
CA VAL A 205 -7.97 -11.10 5.73
C VAL A 205 -8.80 -10.86 4.48
N ILE A 206 -8.14 -10.48 3.40
CA ILE A 206 -8.74 -10.26 2.08
C ILE A 206 -8.12 -11.26 1.13
N HIS A 207 -8.93 -12.22 0.67
CA HIS A 207 -8.49 -13.22 -0.31
C HIS A 207 -8.54 -12.63 -1.71
N ASP A 208 -7.49 -12.92 -2.50
CA ASP A 208 -7.36 -12.47 -3.89
C ASP A 208 -7.67 -10.97 -4.04
N TYR A 209 -6.88 -10.13 -3.38
CA TYR A 209 -7.12 -8.69 -3.37
C TYR A 209 -7.04 -8.07 -4.78
N ALA A 210 -6.21 -8.63 -5.66
CA ALA A 210 -5.99 -8.14 -7.02
C ALA A 210 -7.10 -8.52 -8.00
N GLY A 211 -7.85 -9.62 -7.74
CA GLY A 211 -8.97 -10.06 -8.57
C GLY A 211 -10.19 -9.12 -8.55
N CYS A 212 -10.17 -8.08 -7.74
CA CYS A 212 -11.26 -7.11 -7.57
C CYS A 212 -10.85 -5.68 -7.87
N ARG A 213 -10.00 -5.49 -8.87
CA ARG A 213 -9.66 -4.15 -9.35
C ARG A 213 -10.88 -3.51 -10.01
N ASN A 214 -11.21 -2.26 -9.66
CA ASN A 214 -12.14 -1.44 -10.45
C ASN A 214 -11.47 -1.11 -11.78
N ASP A 215 -11.72 -1.91 -12.80
CA ASP A 215 -11.37 -1.60 -14.18
C ASP A 215 -12.20 -0.40 -14.68
N ARG A 216 -11.78 0.79 -14.30
CA ARG A 216 -12.17 1.97 -15.08
C ARG A 216 -11.27 2.01 -16.32
N GLY A 217 -11.57 1.18 -17.30
CA GLY A 217 -10.95 1.34 -18.61
C GLY A 217 -10.51 0.11 -19.40
N SER A 218 -10.87 -1.14 -19.04
CA SER A 218 -10.73 -2.25 -20.00
C SER A 218 -11.83 -3.28 -19.76
N GLY A 219 -12.66 -3.47 -20.79
CA GLY A 219 -13.83 -4.34 -20.73
C GLY A 219 -13.47 -5.79 -20.36
N CYS A 220 -14.01 -6.24 -19.28
CA CYS A 220 -14.02 -7.66 -18.91
C CYS A 220 -14.80 -8.43 -19.97
N ARG A 221 -14.12 -9.17 -20.85
CA ARG A 221 -14.79 -10.13 -21.73
C ARG A 221 -15.24 -11.30 -20.85
N SER A 222 -16.53 -11.32 -20.55
CA SER A 222 -17.20 -12.49 -20.03
C SER A 222 -17.10 -13.60 -21.08
N GLY A 223 -16.22 -14.57 -20.83
CA GLY A 223 -16.14 -15.80 -21.60
C GLY A 223 -17.39 -16.64 -21.35
N GLY A 224 -18.40 -16.45 -22.19
CA GLY A 224 -19.53 -17.35 -22.28
C GLY A 224 -19.06 -18.69 -22.83
N GLY A 225 -19.11 -19.74 -22.01
CA GLY A 225 -18.94 -21.10 -22.45
C GLY A 225 -20.12 -21.50 -23.33
N SER A 226 -19.88 -21.69 -24.61
CA SER A 226 -20.77 -22.45 -25.49
C SER A 226 -20.05 -23.71 -25.93
N GLY A 227 -20.70 -24.83 -25.63
CA GLY A 227 -20.23 -26.16 -25.85
C GLY A 227 -19.80 -26.44 -27.29
N PHE A 228 -18.73 -27.21 -27.41
CA PHE A 228 -18.33 -27.80 -28.66
C PHE A 228 -18.71 -29.29 -28.62
N SER A 229 -19.75 -29.61 -29.41
CA SER A 229 -20.18 -30.95 -29.75
C SER A 229 -19.11 -31.60 -30.62
N ARG A 230 -18.75 -32.83 -30.30
CA ARG A 230 -17.95 -33.69 -31.17
C ARG A 230 -18.80 -34.14 -32.32
N ASP A 231 -18.30 -33.98 -33.55
CA ASP A 231 -18.62 -34.89 -34.63
C ASP A 231 -17.37 -35.20 -35.44
N SER A 232 -17.22 -36.50 -35.63
CA SER A 232 -16.15 -37.19 -36.36
C SER A 232 -16.48 -37.22 -37.85
N SER A 233 -15.53 -36.98 -38.74
CA SER A 233 -15.21 -37.87 -39.85
C SER A 233 -14.23 -37.26 -40.85
N THR A 234 -13.15 -38.01 -41.08
CA THR A 234 -12.52 -38.40 -42.32
C THR A 234 -12.15 -37.38 -43.40
N GLY A 235 -10.85 -37.35 -43.77
CA GLY A 235 -10.42 -36.79 -45.06
C GLY A 235 -8.91 -36.52 -45.17
N ILE A 236 -8.15 -37.59 -45.37
CA ILE A 236 -6.75 -37.56 -45.88
C ILE A 236 -6.75 -37.01 -47.30
N LYS A 237 -5.89 -36.03 -47.64
CA LYS A 237 -5.25 -35.95 -48.99
C LYS A 237 -3.92 -35.17 -48.91
N SER A 238 -2.92 -35.81 -49.46
CA SER A 238 -1.52 -35.50 -49.68
C SER A 238 -1.27 -34.44 -50.76
N CYS A 239 -0.19 -33.68 -50.51
CA CYS A 239 0.87 -33.19 -51.44
C CYS A 239 0.51 -32.63 -52.86
N PRO A 240 1.37 -31.85 -53.49
CA PRO A 240 2.85 -31.84 -53.43
C PRO A 240 3.46 -30.60 -52.77
#